data_4964e4ccbbdf4f9d6e34d25010ec1960
#
_entry.id   4964e4ccbbdf4f9d6e34d25010ec1960
#
_cell.length_a   1.000
_cell.length_b   1.000
_cell.length_c   1.000
_cell.angle_alpha   90.00
_cell.angle_beta   90.00
_cell.angle_gamma   90.00
#
_symmetry.space_group_name_H-M   'P 1'
#
loop_
_entity.id
_entity.type
_entity.pdbx_description
1 polymer ?
#
loop_
_entity_poly.entity_id
_entity_poly.type
_entity_poly.pdbx_seq_one_letter_code
_entity_poly.pdbx_strand_id
1 'polypeptide(L)'
;MENWIEFLSRYKREHNLKQYQLAERLGMTQGGLGHWLRGTRRPTLETVNEKLEQLGLVSLEARVMVVERDILARESPGVYGVDRPLSVNAMRHASFRFPVLSWADLQGALPESSETQELTGYMPAGNAFWLPVENDSMNAASGRSLPQGVLVLVDAGIEVAPGRLVVARQPGKPAVLRELIEEGGQRMLRPLNTLYPTVLCEEGCEFLGVVVRMHGVL
;
A
#
# COMPACT_ATOMS: atom_id res chain seq x y z
N MET A 1 14.64 2.57 -4.36
CA MET A 1 13.90 1.30 -4.24
C MET A 1 14.30 0.64 -2.95
N GLU A 2 13.33 0.43 -2.09
CA GLU A 2 13.57 -0.06 -0.74
C GLU A 2 13.67 -1.58 -0.75
N ASN A 3 14.76 -2.12 -0.19
CA ASN A 3 14.86 -3.55 0.05
C ASN A 3 14.22 -3.89 1.41
N TRP A 4 13.97 -5.18 1.72
CA TRP A 4 13.31 -5.59 2.96
C TRP A 4 14.07 -5.13 4.23
N ILE A 5 15.38 -4.87 4.19
CA ILE A 5 16.18 -4.34 5.30
C ILE A 5 15.83 -2.86 5.54
N GLU A 6 15.75 -2.07 4.45
CA GLU A 6 15.33 -0.67 4.50
C GLU A 6 13.90 -0.57 5.00
N PHE A 7 13.04 -1.47 4.51
CA PHE A 7 11.68 -1.63 4.96
C PHE A 7 11.58 -1.83 6.49
N LEU A 8 12.21 -2.87 7.06
CA LEU A 8 12.16 -3.12 8.50
C LEU A 8 12.77 -1.97 9.31
N SER A 9 13.79 -1.31 8.78
CA SER A 9 14.42 -0.15 9.41
C SER A 9 13.48 1.05 9.43
N ARG A 10 12.71 1.27 8.37
CA ARG A 10 11.71 2.32 8.28
C ARG A 10 10.52 2.00 9.18
N TYR A 11 9.96 0.79 9.08
CA TYR A 11 8.86 0.32 9.93
C TYR A 11 9.17 0.54 11.42
N LYS A 12 10.38 0.17 11.85
CA LYS A 12 10.85 0.41 13.22
C LYS A 12 10.79 1.89 13.60
N ARG A 13 11.18 2.80 12.70
CA ARG A 13 11.17 4.26 12.96
C ARG A 13 9.76 4.82 13.01
N GLU A 14 8.91 4.47 12.06
CA GLU A 14 7.55 4.97 11.95
C GLU A 14 6.68 4.56 13.14
N HIS A 15 6.88 3.34 13.63
CA HIS A 15 6.19 2.84 14.81
C HIS A 15 6.92 3.10 16.14
N ASN A 16 8.01 3.89 16.10
CA ASN A 16 8.85 4.21 17.28
C ASN A 16 9.26 2.97 18.11
N LEU A 17 9.56 1.86 17.41
CA LEU A 17 9.90 0.58 18.04
C LEU A 17 11.40 0.50 18.36
N LYS A 18 11.72 -0.03 19.54
CA LYS A 18 13.08 -0.49 19.84
C LYS A 18 13.34 -1.80 19.11
N GLN A 19 14.61 -2.12 18.87
CA GLN A 19 14.98 -3.33 18.11
C GLN A 19 14.45 -4.63 18.75
N TYR A 20 14.39 -4.72 20.06
CA TYR A 20 13.87 -5.90 20.74
C TYR A 20 12.35 -6.04 20.56
N GLN A 21 11.61 -4.92 20.53
CA GLN A 21 10.16 -4.92 20.31
C GLN A 21 9.81 -5.36 18.89
N LEU A 22 10.58 -4.90 17.90
CA LEU A 22 10.40 -5.38 16.52
C LEU A 22 10.76 -6.86 16.40
N ALA A 23 11.83 -7.31 17.06
CA ALA A 23 12.20 -8.73 17.07
C ALA A 23 11.12 -9.61 17.70
N GLU A 24 10.55 -9.18 18.81
CA GLU A 24 9.43 -9.87 19.48
C GLU A 24 8.20 -9.98 18.58
N ARG A 25 7.81 -8.89 17.91
CA ARG A 25 6.69 -8.88 16.96
C ARG A 25 6.94 -9.79 15.76
N LEU A 26 8.19 -9.94 15.32
CA LEU A 26 8.60 -10.85 14.24
C LEU A 26 8.82 -12.29 14.73
N GLY A 27 8.55 -12.60 16.00
CA GLY A 27 8.79 -13.92 16.58
C GLY A 27 10.25 -14.38 16.45
N MET A 28 11.21 -13.47 16.63
CA MET A 28 12.64 -13.77 16.52
C MET A 28 13.46 -13.10 17.62
N THR A 29 14.72 -13.55 17.78
CA THR A 29 15.61 -12.95 18.77
C THR A 29 16.15 -11.60 18.31
N GLN A 30 16.42 -10.69 19.25
CA GLN A 30 17.03 -9.39 18.95
C GLN A 30 18.36 -9.52 18.18
N GLY A 31 19.18 -10.52 18.52
CA GLY A 31 20.43 -10.81 17.82
C GLY A 31 20.19 -11.25 16.37
N GLY A 32 19.21 -12.13 16.15
CA GLY A 32 18.79 -12.60 14.83
C GLY A 32 18.35 -11.44 13.95
N LEU A 33 17.47 -10.57 14.45
CA LEU A 33 17.05 -9.37 13.75
C LEU A 33 18.25 -8.43 13.48
N GLY A 34 19.17 -8.28 14.42
CA GLY A 34 20.37 -7.49 14.24
C GLY A 34 21.26 -7.99 13.11
N HIS A 35 21.40 -9.29 12.93
CA HIS A 35 22.12 -9.90 11.81
C HIS A 35 21.40 -9.64 10.48
N TRP A 36 20.08 -9.65 10.46
CA TRP A 36 19.27 -9.33 9.28
C TRP A 36 19.45 -7.86 8.87
N LEU A 37 19.27 -6.94 9.80
CA LEU A 37 19.36 -5.48 9.55
C LEU A 37 20.76 -5.04 9.11
N ARG A 38 21.83 -5.72 9.54
CA ARG A 38 23.20 -5.47 9.10
C ARG A 38 23.57 -6.19 7.81
N GLY A 39 22.69 -7.03 7.26
CA GLY A 39 22.94 -7.81 6.06
C GLY A 39 23.96 -8.94 6.23
N THR A 40 24.39 -9.24 7.47
CA THR A 40 25.34 -10.32 7.78
C THR A 40 24.71 -11.71 7.64
N ARG A 41 23.40 -11.81 7.74
CA ARG A 41 22.61 -13.01 7.44
C ARG A 41 21.52 -12.63 6.45
N ARG A 42 21.45 -13.35 5.33
CA ARG A 42 20.45 -13.16 4.29
C ARG A 42 19.39 -14.25 4.38
N PRO A 43 18.23 -13.99 4.97
CA PRO A 43 17.13 -14.94 4.98
C PRO A 43 16.59 -15.15 3.57
N THR A 44 15.91 -16.28 3.35
CA THR A 44 15.12 -16.48 2.13
C THR A 44 13.90 -15.54 2.16
N LEU A 45 13.34 -15.23 1.00
CA LEU A 45 12.13 -14.40 0.91
C LEU A 45 10.95 -15.04 1.63
N GLU A 46 10.85 -16.35 1.56
CA GLU A 46 9.85 -17.14 2.27
C GLU A 46 9.93 -16.90 3.79
N THR A 47 11.14 -16.99 4.35
CA THR A 47 11.36 -16.68 5.78
C THR A 47 11.05 -15.23 6.12
N VAL A 48 11.34 -14.29 5.22
CA VAL A 48 10.99 -12.87 5.43
C VAL A 48 9.48 -12.70 5.42
N ASN A 49 8.79 -13.31 4.45
CA ASN A 49 7.33 -13.25 4.33
C ASN A 49 6.64 -13.84 5.56
N GLU A 50 7.03 -15.03 6.03
CA GLU A 50 6.50 -15.64 7.25
C GLU A 50 6.62 -14.70 8.46
N LYS A 51 7.73 -13.98 8.58
CA LYS A 51 7.94 -13.04 9.68
C LYS A 51 7.13 -11.76 9.54
N LEU A 52 6.91 -11.28 8.33
CA LEU A 52 6.09 -10.10 8.07
C LEU A 52 4.59 -10.39 8.24
N GLU A 53 4.15 -11.59 7.96
CA GLU A 53 2.77 -12.04 8.26
C GLU A 53 2.46 -11.93 9.76
N GLN A 54 3.45 -12.21 10.63
CA GLN A 54 3.31 -12.03 12.08
C GLN A 54 3.11 -10.56 12.50
N LEU A 55 3.47 -9.61 11.63
CA LEU A 55 3.17 -8.18 11.83
C LEU A 55 1.80 -7.78 11.27
N GLY A 56 1.01 -8.72 10.75
CA GLY A 56 -0.23 -8.43 10.04
C GLY A 56 0.00 -7.83 8.64
N LEU A 57 1.22 -7.95 8.11
CA LEU A 57 1.58 -7.48 6.78
C LEU A 57 1.47 -8.64 5.79
N VAL A 58 0.74 -8.43 4.71
CA VAL A 58 0.54 -9.43 3.66
C VAL A 58 1.85 -9.69 2.92
N SER A 59 2.09 -10.94 2.52
CA SER A 59 3.33 -11.48 1.98
C SER A 59 4.05 -10.57 0.98
N LEU A 60 5.38 -10.42 1.17
CA LEU A 60 6.31 -9.75 0.26
C LEU A 60 6.55 -10.65 -0.96
N GLU A 61 6.02 -10.31 -2.11
CA GLU A 61 6.48 -10.91 -3.36
C GLU A 61 7.66 -10.12 -3.93
N ALA A 62 8.83 -10.75 -3.98
CA ALA A 62 9.93 -10.21 -4.76
C ALA A 62 9.67 -10.52 -6.23
N ARG A 63 9.28 -9.53 -7.01
CA ARG A 63 9.39 -9.61 -8.46
C ARG A 63 10.84 -9.35 -8.85
N VAL A 64 11.48 -10.36 -9.41
CA VAL A 64 12.64 -10.17 -10.28
C VAL A 64 12.08 -9.63 -11.59
N MET A 65 12.10 -8.30 -11.77
CA MET A 65 11.92 -7.74 -13.10
C MET A 65 13.22 -8.00 -13.87
N VAL A 66 13.19 -9.01 -14.72
CA VAL A 66 14.15 -9.12 -15.81
C VAL A 66 13.79 -7.99 -16.77
N VAL A 67 14.49 -6.88 -16.69
CA VAL A 67 14.46 -5.90 -17.77
C VAL A 67 15.24 -6.55 -18.90
N GLU A 68 14.57 -7.22 -19.83
CA GLU A 68 15.12 -7.44 -21.15
C GLU A 68 15.42 -6.05 -21.74
N ARG A 69 16.66 -5.62 -21.63
CA ARG A 69 17.14 -4.60 -22.51
C ARG A 69 17.08 -5.23 -23.90
N ASP A 70 16.15 -4.79 -24.72
CA ASP A 70 16.29 -4.86 -26.16
C ASP A 70 17.64 -4.22 -26.50
N ILE A 71 18.65 -5.07 -26.56
CA ILE A 71 19.89 -4.75 -27.23
C ILE A 71 19.50 -4.73 -28.70
N LEU A 72 19.11 -3.57 -29.19
CA LEU A 72 19.31 -3.24 -30.58
C LEU A 72 20.81 -3.38 -30.81
N ALA A 73 21.22 -4.62 -31.06
CA ALA A 73 22.57 -4.94 -31.54
C ALA A 73 22.70 -4.25 -32.89
N ARG A 74 23.28 -3.06 -32.89
CA ARG A 74 24.03 -2.63 -34.04
C ARG A 74 25.19 -3.62 -34.16
N GLU A 75 25.08 -4.47 -35.15
CA GLU A 75 26.14 -5.34 -35.60
C GLU A 75 27.39 -4.50 -35.84
N SER A 76 28.38 -4.70 -35.00
CA SER A 76 29.77 -4.40 -35.32
C SER A 76 30.50 -5.72 -35.30
N PRO A 77 31.13 -6.14 -36.42
CA PRO A 77 31.83 -7.40 -36.49
C PRO A 77 33.16 -7.35 -35.75
N GLY A 78 33.36 -8.33 -34.90
CA GLY A 78 34.66 -8.75 -34.45
C GLY A 78 35.16 -8.19 -33.13
N VAL A 79 34.95 -8.91 -32.05
CA VAL A 79 35.98 -9.29 -31.06
C VAL A 79 35.46 -10.53 -30.32
N TYR A 80 36.13 -11.64 -30.54
CA TYR A 80 36.07 -12.86 -29.75
C TYR A 80 36.65 -12.59 -28.35
N GLY A 81 35.96 -13.04 -27.32
CA GLY A 81 36.64 -13.36 -26.07
C GLY A 81 36.03 -12.72 -24.83
N VAL A 82 35.71 -13.60 -23.94
CA VAL A 82 35.47 -13.54 -22.49
C VAL A 82 34.02 -13.49 -22.08
N ASP A 83 33.58 -14.63 -21.57
CA ASP A 83 32.43 -14.77 -20.69
C ASP A 83 32.47 -13.72 -19.58
N ARG A 84 31.77 -12.61 -19.81
CA ARG A 84 31.39 -11.72 -18.73
C ARG A 84 30.07 -12.29 -18.19
N PRO A 85 30.02 -12.72 -16.92
CA PRO A 85 28.73 -13.00 -16.31
C PRO A 85 27.90 -11.74 -16.41
N LEU A 86 26.76 -11.85 -17.08
CA LEU A 86 25.73 -10.82 -17.09
C LEU A 86 25.44 -10.47 -15.64
N SER A 87 25.92 -9.33 -15.19
CA SER A 87 25.52 -8.78 -13.91
C SER A 87 24.04 -8.41 -14.03
N VAL A 88 23.19 -9.37 -13.75
CA VAL A 88 21.76 -9.15 -13.57
C VAL A 88 21.63 -8.27 -12.34
N ASN A 89 21.57 -6.96 -12.53
CA ASN A 89 21.09 -6.04 -11.51
C ASN A 89 19.62 -6.36 -11.31
N ALA A 90 19.35 -7.44 -10.57
CA ALA A 90 18.03 -7.75 -10.10
C ALA A 90 17.62 -6.64 -9.13
N MET A 91 16.91 -5.65 -9.63
CA MET A 91 16.24 -4.66 -8.81
C MET A 91 15.11 -5.38 -8.06
N ARG A 92 15.38 -5.69 -6.79
CA ARG A 92 14.39 -6.30 -5.91
C ARG A 92 13.48 -5.20 -5.40
N HIS A 93 12.30 -5.08 -5.99
CA HIS A 93 11.23 -4.24 -5.46
C HIS A 93 10.42 -5.06 -4.45
N ALA A 94 10.27 -4.54 -3.26
CA ALA A 94 9.23 -5.04 -2.38
C ALA A 94 7.89 -4.64 -2.98
N SER A 95 7.06 -5.62 -3.30
CA SER A 95 5.70 -5.42 -3.75
C SER A 95 4.78 -6.09 -2.74
N PHE A 96 3.70 -5.42 -2.42
CA PHE A 96 2.67 -5.90 -1.51
C PHE A 96 1.44 -6.24 -2.34
N ARG A 97 0.74 -7.31 -1.96
CA ARG A 97 -0.57 -7.65 -2.49
C ARG A 97 -1.63 -7.25 -1.49
N PHE A 98 -2.63 -6.53 -1.96
CA PHE A 98 -3.79 -6.20 -1.15
C PHE A 98 -5.06 -6.67 -1.83
N PRO A 99 -6.06 -7.14 -1.05
CA PRO A 99 -7.34 -7.56 -1.60
C PRO A 99 -8.03 -6.39 -2.30
N VAL A 100 -8.69 -6.68 -3.41
CA VAL A 100 -9.64 -5.75 -4.04
C VAL A 100 -11.01 -6.05 -3.45
N LEU A 101 -11.54 -5.14 -2.67
CA LEU A 101 -12.84 -5.26 -2.03
C LEU A 101 -13.92 -4.57 -2.86
N SER A 102 -15.15 -5.04 -2.72
CA SER A 102 -16.34 -4.33 -3.21
C SER A 102 -16.89 -3.40 -2.13
N TRP A 103 -17.72 -2.45 -2.50
CA TRP A 103 -18.43 -1.59 -1.55
C TRP A 103 -19.38 -2.36 -0.64
N ALA A 104 -19.88 -3.51 -1.07
CA ALA A 104 -20.70 -4.40 -0.27
C ALA A 104 -19.91 -5.02 0.89
N ASP A 105 -18.64 -5.34 0.68
CA ASP A 105 -17.76 -5.91 1.70
C ASP A 105 -17.48 -4.94 2.86
N LEU A 106 -17.71 -3.64 2.63
CA LEU A 106 -17.51 -2.60 3.65
C LEU A 106 -18.69 -2.44 4.61
N GLN A 107 -19.75 -3.23 4.48
CA GLN A 107 -20.92 -3.14 5.35
C GLN A 107 -20.75 -3.83 6.72
N GLY A 108 -19.74 -4.70 6.82
CA GLY A 108 -19.45 -5.49 8.03
C GLY A 108 -18.00 -5.40 8.47
N ALA A 109 -17.51 -6.46 9.07
CA ALA A 109 -16.08 -6.64 9.30
C ALA A 109 -15.37 -6.80 7.95
N LEU A 110 -14.25 -6.10 7.77
CA LEU A 110 -13.49 -6.18 6.54
C LEU A 110 -12.98 -7.61 6.34
N PRO A 111 -13.17 -8.21 5.15
CA PRO A 111 -12.65 -9.54 4.88
C PRO A 111 -11.11 -9.52 4.85
N GLU A 112 -10.50 -10.56 5.41
CA GLU A 112 -9.03 -10.70 5.44
C GLU A 112 -8.45 -11.05 4.07
N SER A 113 -9.25 -11.57 3.15
CA SER A 113 -8.83 -11.98 1.82
C SER A 113 -9.92 -11.76 0.78
N SER A 114 -9.52 -11.63 -0.47
CA SER A 114 -10.39 -11.56 -1.64
C SER A 114 -9.81 -12.44 -2.75
N GLU A 115 -10.66 -12.94 -3.65
CA GLU A 115 -10.23 -13.68 -4.85
C GLU A 115 -9.35 -12.83 -5.77
N THR A 116 -9.61 -11.51 -5.79
CA THR A 116 -8.84 -10.56 -6.59
C THR A 116 -7.89 -9.78 -5.71
N GLN A 117 -6.62 -9.71 -6.11
CA GLN A 117 -5.59 -8.95 -5.41
C GLN A 117 -4.80 -8.10 -6.39
N GLU A 118 -4.44 -6.89 -5.97
CA GLU A 118 -3.61 -5.97 -6.75
C GLU A 118 -2.28 -5.68 -6.06
N LEU A 119 -1.23 -5.55 -6.88
CA LEU A 119 0.15 -5.31 -6.45
C LEU A 119 0.43 -3.82 -6.32
N THR A 120 1.20 -3.45 -5.30
CA THR A 120 1.72 -2.10 -5.14
C THR A 120 3.06 -2.10 -4.43
N GLY A 121 3.90 -1.11 -4.71
CA GLY A 121 5.10 -0.82 -3.92
C GLY A 121 4.83 0.03 -2.68
N TYR A 122 3.55 0.26 -2.32
CA TYR A 122 3.19 0.98 -1.12
C TYR A 122 3.30 0.08 0.11
N MET A 123 3.95 0.59 1.14
CA MET A 123 4.06 -0.06 2.44
C MET A 123 2.92 0.42 3.35
N PRO A 124 2.05 -0.47 3.83
CA PRO A 124 0.94 -0.08 4.69
C PRO A 124 1.41 0.23 6.11
N ALA A 125 0.69 1.14 6.77
CA ALA A 125 0.81 1.38 8.20
C ALA A 125 -0.12 0.49 9.02
N GLY A 126 -1.16 -0.07 8.37
CA GLY A 126 -2.12 -1.01 8.95
C GLY A 126 -2.73 -1.91 7.88
N ASN A 127 -3.94 -2.40 8.14
CA ASN A 127 -4.66 -3.18 7.14
C ASN A 127 -4.97 -2.29 5.93
N ALA A 128 -4.64 -2.78 4.74
CA ALA A 128 -4.86 -2.04 3.51
C ALA A 128 -5.62 -2.89 2.49
N PHE A 129 -6.42 -2.22 1.67
CA PHE A 129 -7.22 -2.86 0.63
C PHE A 129 -7.44 -1.91 -0.55
N TRP A 130 -7.65 -2.47 -1.72
CA TRP A 130 -8.06 -1.73 -2.89
C TRP A 130 -9.58 -1.62 -2.99
N LEU A 131 -10.06 -0.49 -3.49
CA LEU A 131 -11.48 -0.23 -3.66
C LEU A 131 -11.73 0.45 -5.01
N PRO A 132 -12.67 -0.02 -5.85
CA PRO A 132 -12.99 0.63 -7.10
C PRO A 132 -13.78 1.94 -6.86
N VAL A 133 -13.45 2.97 -7.62
CA VAL A 133 -14.24 4.20 -7.66
C VAL A 133 -15.44 3.97 -8.60
N GLU A 134 -16.64 3.78 -8.03
CA GLU A 134 -17.84 3.37 -8.80
C GLU A 134 -18.60 4.50 -9.46
N ASN A 135 -18.38 5.74 -9.01
CA ASN A 135 -19.12 6.89 -9.54
C ASN A 135 -18.23 8.12 -9.67
N ASP A 136 -18.78 9.19 -10.21
CA ASP A 136 -18.07 10.43 -10.50
C ASP A 136 -18.05 11.44 -9.34
N SER A 137 -18.54 11.08 -8.15
CA SER A 137 -18.57 11.98 -6.98
C SER A 137 -17.19 12.48 -6.55
N MET A 138 -16.14 11.77 -6.92
CA MET A 138 -14.75 12.14 -6.65
C MET A 138 -14.02 12.61 -7.90
N ASN A 139 -14.73 12.85 -9.00
CA ASN A 139 -14.18 13.38 -10.25
C ASN A 139 -14.31 14.91 -10.27
N ALA A 140 -13.21 15.60 -10.00
CA ALA A 140 -13.15 17.05 -9.98
C ALA A 140 -12.77 17.62 -11.34
N ALA A 141 -13.32 18.80 -11.70
CA ALA A 141 -12.96 19.53 -12.91
C ALA A 141 -11.53 20.11 -12.86
N SER A 142 -10.96 20.27 -11.66
CA SER A 142 -9.61 20.78 -11.47
C SER A 142 -9.01 20.29 -10.15
N GLY A 143 -7.68 20.22 -10.09
CA GLY A 143 -6.96 19.78 -8.89
C GLY A 143 -6.95 18.26 -8.73
N ARG A 144 -7.08 17.81 -7.47
CA ARG A 144 -7.10 16.38 -7.13
C ARG A 144 -8.42 15.76 -7.59
N SER A 145 -8.34 14.68 -8.35
CA SER A 145 -9.50 14.01 -8.94
C SER A 145 -9.30 12.49 -8.91
N LEU A 146 -10.37 11.76 -8.66
CA LEU A 146 -10.43 10.30 -8.73
C LEU A 146 -11.54 9.93 -9.74
N PRO A 147 -11.18 9.64 -10.99
CA PRO A 147 -12.15 9.24 -12.01
C PRO A 147 -12.83 7.91 -11.66
N GLN A 148 -14.06 7.74 -12.15
CA GLN A 148 -14.75 6.46 -12.10
C GLN A 148 -13.91 5.36 -12.81
N GLY A 149 -13.88 4.16 -12.24
CA GLY A 149 -13.18 2.99 -12.78
C GLY A 149 -11.74 2.82 -12.28
N VAL A 150 -11.15 3.83 -11.61
CA VAL A 150 -9.83 3.64 -10.99
C VAL A 150 -9.95 2.88 -9.66
N LEU A 151 -8.88 2.19 -9.28
CA LEU A 151 -8.74 1.61 -7.95
C LEU A 151 -8.03 2.60 -7.02
N VAL A 152 -8.50 2.71 -5.79
CA VAL A 152 -7.83 3.46 -4.72
C VAL A 152 -7.36 2.49 -3.65
N LEU A 153 -6.12 2.66 -3.18
CA LEU A 153 -5.60 1.92 -2.05
C LEU A 153 -5.94 2.67 -0.76
N VAL A 154 -6.63 2.00 0.12
CA VAL A 154 -7.07 2.49 1.42
C VAL A 154 -6.22 1.84 2.50
N ASP A 155 -5.68 2.62 3.42
CA ASP A 155 -4.87 2.14 4.55
C ASP A 155 -5.52 2.57 5.87
N ALA A 156 -5.95 1.59 6.66
CA ALA A 156 -6.61 1.81 7.95
C ALA A 156 -5.63 2.22 9.08
N GLY A 157 -4.32 2.07 8.87
CA GLY A 157 -3.30 2.46 9.84
C GLY A 157 -2.88 3.92 9.75
N ILE A 158 -3.36 4.66 8.75
CA ILE A 158 -3.04 6.08 8.58
C ILE A 158 -4.00 6.94 9.40
N GLU A 159 -3.42 7.91 10.10
CA GLU A 159 -4.21 8.88 10.88
C GLU A 159 -5.19 9.66 10.00
N VAL A 160 -6.45 9.67 10.42
CA VAL A 160 -7.53 10.40 9.77
C VAL A 160 -7.44 11.87 10.16
N ALA A 161 -7.21 12.74 9.17
CA ALA A 161 -7.05 14.18 9.37
C ALA A 161 -7.79 14.97 8.28
N PRO A 162 -8.22 16.20 8.55
CA PRO A 162 -8.79 17.09 7.55
C PRO A 162 -7.88 17.25 6.32
N GLY A 163 -8.47 17.33 5.14
CA GLY A 163 -7.78 17.37 3.85
C GLY A 163 -7.39 16.00 3.29
N ARG A 164 -7.57 14.92 4.03
CA ARG A 164 -7.37 13.55 3.55
C ARG A 164 -8.59 13.02 2.82
N LEU A 165 -8.34 12.16 1.81
CA LEU A 165 -9.39 11.34 1.21
C LEU A 165 -9.59 10.12 2.08
N VAL A 166 -10.80 9.88 2.49
CA VAL A 166 -11.17 8.84 3.45
C VAL A 166 -12.30 7.97 2.90
N VAL A 167 -12.30 6.71 3.29
CA VAL A 167 -13.47 5.85 3.19
C VAL A 167 -14.14 5.87 4.56
N ALA A 168 -15.39 6.32 4.60
CA ALA A 168 -16.14 6.50 5.84
C ALA A 168 -17.53 5.85 5.74
N ARG A 169 -18.02 5.34 6.85
CA ARG A 169 -19.34 4.74 7.01
C ARG A 169 -20.08 5.43 8.13
N GLN A 170 -21.27 5.94 7.85
CA GLN A 170 -22.16 6.48 8.85
C GLN A 170 -23.17 5.41 9.31
N PRO A 171 -23.69 5.50 10.53
CA PRO A 171 -24.66 4.53 11.03
C PRO A 171 -25.86 4.35 10.08
N GLY A 172 -26.12 3.11 9.68
CA GLY A 172 -27.23 2.76 8.80
C GLY A 172 -27.11 3.24 7.34
N LYS A 173 -25.96 3.78 6.95
CA LYS A 173 -25.70 4.24 5.57
C LYS A 173 -24.55 3.43 4.93
N PRO A 174 -24.53 3.31 3.60
CA PRO A 174 -23.41 2.69 2.92
C PRO A 174 -22.12 3.52 3.10
N ALA A 175 -20.98 2.84 3.03
CA ALA A 175 -19.68 3.49 3.04
C ALA A 175 -19.52 4.41 1.81
N VAL A 176 -18.78 5.49 1.97
CA VAL A 176 -18.54 6.48 0.93
C VAL A 176 -17.05 6.89 0.89
N LEU A 177 -16.56 7.23 -0.30
CA LEU A 177 -15.25 7.84 -0.51
C LEU A 177 -15.43 9.36 -0.59
N ARG A 178 -14.77 10.11 0.31
CA ARG A 178 -14.91 11.57 0.41
C ARG A 178 -13.60 12.20 0.88
N GLU A 179 -13.50 13.50 0.73
CA GLU A 179 -12.51 14.30 1.44
C GLU A 179 -13.06 14.67 2.82
N LEU A 180 -12.28 14.40 3.86
CA LEU A 180 -12.59 14.88 5.19
C LEU A 180 -12.22 16.36 5.30
N ILE A 181 -13.17 17.19 5.65
CA ILE A 181 -12.94 18.60 5.97
C ILE A 181 -13.45 18.88 7.40
N GLU A 182 -12.90 19.92 7.99
CA GLU A 182 -13.34 20.39 9.31
C GLU A 182 -13.50 21.91 9.26
N GLU A 183 -14.67 22.37 9.65
CA GLU A 183 -15.01 23.79 9.71
C GLU A 183 -15.87 24.07 10.95
N GLY A 184 -15.49 25.07 11.72
CA GLY A 184 -16.19 25.42 12.95
C GLY A 184 -16.24 24.31 14.01
N GLY A 185 -15.24 23.40 14.01
CA GLY A 185 -15.21 22.23 14.89
C GLY A 185 -16.11 21.09 14.44
N GLN A 186 -16.73 21.20 13.27
CA GLN A 186 -17.57 20.14 12.68
C GLN A 186 -16.83 19.42 11.55
N ARG A 187 -16.82 18.10 11.61
CA ARG A 187 -16.27 17.26 10.53
C ARG A 187 -17.33 17.00 9.47
N MET A 188 -16.92 17.13 8.22
CA MET A 188 -17.77 16.91 7.07
C MET A 188 -17.07 16.04 6.02
N LEU A 189 -17.87 15.30 5.28
CA LEU A 189 -17.46 14.46 4.16
C LEU A 189 -17.82 15.18 2.86
N ARG A 190 -16.80 15.75 2.21
CA ARG A 190 -16.93 16.54 0.98
C ARG A 190 -16.60 15.71 -0.25
N PRO A 191 -17.47 15.61 -1.27
CA PRO A 191 -17.10 15.09 -2.57
C PRO A 191 -16.14 16.04 -3.28
N LEU A 192 -15.28 15.53 -4.16
CA LEU A 192 -14.44 16.38 -5.01
C LEU A 192 -15.24 16.97 -6.19
N ASN A 193 -16.31 16.28 -6.60
CA ASN A 193 -17.26 16.78 -7.58
C ASN A 193 -18.30 17.67 -6.89
N THR A 194 -18.33 18.94 -7.19
CA THR A 194 -19.20 19.94 -6.57
C THR A 194 -20.71 19.75 -6.87
N LEU A 195 -21.05 18.87 -7.81
CA LEU A 195 -22.45 18.50 -8.09
C LEU A 195 -23.06 17.63 -7.01
N TYR A 196 -22.24 17.04 -6.14
CA TYR A 196 -22.66 16.21 -5.03
C TYR A 196 -22.66 16.99 -3.71
N PRO A 197 -23.59 16.71 -2.79
CA PRO A 197 -23.65 17.44 -1.53
C PRO A 197 -22.54 17.03 -0.56
N THR A 198 -22.04 18.01 0.18
CA THR A 198 -21.25 17.77 1.40
C THR A 198 -22.17 17.35 2.52
N VAL A 199 -21.77 16.34 3.30
CA VAL A 199 -22.58 15.84 4.42
C VAL A 199 -21.79 15.91 5.72
N LEU A 200 -22.47 16.18 6.84
CA LEU A 200 -21.87 16.16 8.16
C LEU A 200 -21.50 14.72 8.56
N CYS A 201 -20.39 14.58 9.27
CA CYS A 201 -20.10 13.34 9.99
C CYS A 201 -21.01 13.26 11.20
N GLU A 202 -21.97 12.32 11.17
CA GLU A 202 -22.86 12.07 12.31
C GLU A 202 -22.09 11.39 13.45
N GLU A 203 -22.65 11.42 14.64
CA GLU A 203 -22.13 10.65 15.77
C GLU A 203 -22.11 9.15 15.42
N GLY A 204 -20.99 8.47 15.68
CA GLY A 204 -20.78 7.09 15.26
C GLY A 204 -20.30 6.92 13.81
N CYS A 205 -19.88 7.99 13.12
CA CYS A 205 -19.20 7.90 11.83
C CYS A 205 -17.87 7.15 11.99
N GLU A 206 -17.75 6.05 11.29
CA GLU A 206 -16.57 5.19 11.30
C GLU A 206 -15.69 5.48 10.07
N PHE A 207 -14.40 5.67 10.28
CA PHE A 207 -13.42 5.81 9.20
C PHE A 207 -12.72 4.47 8.96
N LEU A 208 -12.95 3.88 7.79
CA LEU A 208 -12.39 2.58 7.41
C LEU A 208 -10.94 2.69 6.94
N GLY A 209 -10.49 3.89 6.58
CA GLY A 209 -9.12 4.19 6.25
C GLY A 209 -8.94 5.42 5.36
N VAL A 210 -7.70 5.72 5.07
CA VAL A 210 -7.26 6.87 4.27
C VAL A 210 -6.76 6.39 2.92
N VAL A 211 -7.14 7.08 1.85
CA VAL A 211 -6.63 6.80 0.50
C VAL A 211 -5.18 7.26 0.38
N VAL A 212 -4.32 6.35 0.00
CA VAL A 212 -2.86 6.56 -0.08
C VAL A 212 -2.30 6.43 -1.49
N ARG A 213 -3.00 5.71 -2.39
CA ARG A 213 -2.60 5.50 -3.78
C ARG A 213 -3.83 5.43 -4.68
N MET A 214 -3.59 5.64 -5.95
CA MET A 214 -4.55 5.42 -7.03
C MET A 214 -3.87 4.60 -8.11
N HIS A 215 -4.59 3.64 -8.68
CA HIS A 215 -4.20 2.85 -9.84
C HIS A 215 -5.34 2.89 -10.86
N GLY A 216 -5.03 3.25 -12.09
CA GLY A 216 -5.98 3.26 -13.20
C GLY A 216 -5.28 2.90 -14.49
N VAL A 217 -6.02 2.22 -15.38
CA VAL A 217 -5.61 1.97 -16.77
C VAL A 217 -6.25 3.06 -17.62
N LEU A 218 -5.47 3.69 -18.47
CA LEU A 218 -5.92 4.69 -19.46
C LEU A 218 -6.47 3.96 -20.69
#